data_de12aadbffab487462af79e975b8661e
#
_entry.id   de12aadbffab487462af79e975b8661e
#
_cell.length_a   1.000
_cell.length_b   1.000
_cell.length_c   1.000
_cell.angle_alpha   90.00
_cell.angle_beta   90.00
_cell.angle_gamma   90.00
#
_symmetry.space_group_name_H-M   'P 1'
#
loop_
_entity.id
_entity.type
_entity.pdbx_description
1 polymer ?
#
loop_
_entity_poly.entity_id
_entity_poly.type
_entity_poly.pdbx_seq_one_letter_code
_entity_poly.pdbx_strand_id
1 'polypeptide(L)'
;RKLPHHLIEAFKSTLEEAKYADIIIHVVDVSNPRMDEQMYVVYDTLRQMGAEGKPVITLFNKQDRLEKEESHKDFQADYSIATSAKTGQGLDKLKAALLEIIRRDQIYVERLYPFADAGKIQMIRSKGQLLSEEYLPEGIQIKAYVPQDVYGKL
;
A
#
# COMPACT_ATOMS: atom_id res chain seq x y z
N ARG A 1 -9.02 6.77 -27.65
CA ARG A 1 -10.20 7.64 -27.71
C ARG A 1 -10.11 8.65 -26.57
N LYS A 2 -10.03 9.94 -26.90
CA LYS A 2 -9.97 11.00 -25.89
C LYS A 2 -11.30 11.07 -25.15
N LEU A 3 -11.25 11.14 -23.82
CA LEU A 3 -12.42 11.37 -22.98
C LEU A 3 -12.95 12.79 -23.22
N PRO A 4 -14.26 13.00 -23.28
CA PRO A 4 -14.84 14.35 -23.33
C PRO A 4 -14.38 15.19 -22.13
N HIS A 5 -14.18 16.50 -22.34
CA HIS A 5 -13.67 17.41 -21.29
C HIS A 5 -14.47 17.37 -19.98
N HIS A 6 -15.79 17.26 -20.04
CA HIS A 6 -16.62 17.19 -18.83
C HIS A 6 -16.41 15.89 -18.04
N LEU A 7 -16.10 14.78 -18.72
CA LEU A 7 -15.76 13.52 -18.05
C LEU A 7 -14.36 13.57 -17.44
N ILE A 8 -13.41 14.28 -18.08
CA ILE A 8 -12.07 14.50 -17.55
C ILE A 8 -12.15 15.31 -16.25
N GLU A 9 -12.96 16.37 -16.22
CA GLU A 9 -13.16 17.19 -15.02
C GLU A 9 -13.78 16.37 -13.87
N ALA A 10 -14.83 15.58 -14.16
CA ALA A 10 -15.43 14.71 -13.16
C ALA A 10 -14.46 13.64 -12.66
N PHE A 11 -13.66 13.08 -13.57
CA PHE A 11 -12.64 12.08 -13.25
C PHE A 11 -11.53 12.67 -12.40
N LYS A 12 -11.06 13.90 -12.72
CA LYS A 12 -10.07 14.62 -11.92
C LYS A 12 -10.58 14.87 -10.50
N SER A 13 -11.84 15.30 -10.37
CA SER A 13 -12.46 15.52 -9.06
C SER A 13 -12.44 14.26 -8.20
N THR A 14 -12.80 13.12 -8.80
CA THR A 14 -12.75 11.82 -8.11
C THR A 14 -11.33 11.41 -7.76
N LEU A 15 -10.36 11.70 -8.64
CA LEU A 15 -8.96 11.35 -8.43
C LEU A 15 -8.18 12.33 -7.55
N GLU A 16 -8.77 13.48 -7.18
CA GLU A 16 -8.13 14.41 -6.24
C GLU A 16 -7.79 13.73 -4.91
N GLU A 17 -8.56 12.71 -4.51
CA GLU A 17 -8.27 11.90 -3.34
C GLU A 17 -6.91 11.19 -3.46
N ALA A 18 -6.49 10.82 -4.67
CA ALA A 18 -5.20 10.20 -4.90
C ALA A 18 -4.04 11.13 -4.53
N LYS A 19 -4.23 12.44 -4.61
CA LYS A 19 -3.24 13.44 -4.21
C LYS A 19 -2.91 13.36 -2.72
N TYR A 20 -3.86 12.95 -1.91
CA TYR A 20 -3.72 12.85 -0.46
C TYR A 20 -3.47 11.41 0.02
N ALA A 21 -3.48 10.44 -0.89
CA ALA A 21 -3.22 9.05 -0.55
C ALA A 21 -1.73 8.84 -0.24
N ASP A 22 -1.45 7.91 0.65
CA ASP A 22 -0.08 7.50 0.98
C ASP A 22 0.45 6.45 0.01
N ILE A 23 -0.43 5.64 -0.55
CA ILE A 23 -0.12 4.54 -1.48
C ILE A 23 -1.15 4.55 -2.60
N ILE A 24 -0.68 4.38 -3.83
CA ILE A 24 -1.56 4.23 -5.00
C ILE A 24 -1.64 2.74 -5.37
N ILE A 25 -2.84 2.22 -5.44
CA ILE A 25 -3.08 0.88 -5.99
C ILE A 25 -3.70 1.05 -7.37
N HIS A 26 -2.94 0.68 -8.40
CA HIS A 26 -3.37 0.78 -9.78
C HIS A 26 -3.86 -0.58 -10.26
N VAL A 27 -5.16 -0.71 -10.47
CA VAL A 27 -5.79 -1.96 -10.92
C VAL A 27 -5.91 -1.94 -12.44
N VAL A 28 -5.27 -2.89 -13.10
CA VAL A 28 -5.20 -3.00 -14.56
C VAL A 28 -5.92 -4.27 -15.00
N ASP A 29 -6.76 -4.17 -16.01
CA ASP A 29 -7.46 -5.31 -16.61
C ASP A 29 -6.58 -5.94 -17.69
N VAL A 30 -6.00 -7.11 -17.41
CA VAL A 30 -5.10 -7.80 -18.35
C VAL A 30 -5.83 -8.36 -19.58
N SER A 31 -7.14 -8.51 -19.52
CA SER A 31 -7.94 -8.97 -20.66
C SER A 31 -8.24 -7.85 -21.66
N ASN A 32 -7.92 -6.60 -21.31
CA ASN A 32 -8.17 -5.46 -22.17
C ASN A 32 -7.02 -5.28 -23.17
N PRO A 33 -7.29 -5.32 -24.49
CA PRO A 33 -6.24 -5.14 -25.51
C PRO A 33 -5.61 -3.75 -25.50
N ARG A 34 -6.24 -2.77 -24.83
CA ARG A 34 -5.73 -1.40 -24.68
C ARG A 34 -5.13 -1.15 -23.30
N MET A 35 -4.72 -2.20 -22.64
CA MET A 35 -4.15 -2.14 -21.29
C MET A 35 -3.02 -1.09 -21.18
N ASP A 36 -2.06 -1.12 -22.11
CA ASP A 36 -0.92 -0.22 -22.08
C ASP A 36 -1.31 1.24 -22.26
N GLU A 37 -2.25 1.52 -23.15
CA GLU A 37 -2.77 2.87 -23.35
C GLU A 37 -3.47 3.39 -22.10
N GLN A 38 -4.24 2.54 -21.44
CA GLN A 38 -4.95 2.91 -20.20
C GLN A 38 -3.98 3.16 -19.05
N MET A 39 -2.94 2.35 -18.92
CA MET A 39 -1.89 2.56 -17.93
C MET A 39 -1.20 3.91 -18.14
N TYR A 40 -0.86 4.24 -19.37
CA TYR A 40 -0.26 5.53 -19.70
C TYR A 40 -1.14 6.70 -19.27
N VAL A 41 -2.44 6.63 -19.61
CA VAL A 41 -3.41 7.69 -19.26
C VAL A 41 -3.50 7.89 -17.74
N VAL A 42 -3.49 6.82 -16.98
CA VAL A 42 -3.54 6.89 -15.51
C VAL A 42 -2.29 7.59 -14.96
N TYR A 43 -1.10 7.20 -15.40
CA TYR A 43 0.14 7.83 -14.95
C TYR A 43 0.23 9.30 -15.35
N ASP A 44 -0.19 9.61 -16.59
CA ASP A 44 -0.22 11.00 -17.06
C ASP A 44 -1.17 11.85 -16.22
N THR A 45 -2.34 11.32 -15.89
CA THR A 45 -3.34 11.99 -15.06
C THR A 45 -2.79 12.24 -13.64
N LEU A 46 -2.17 11.23 -13.03
CA LEU A 46 -1.55 11.37 -11.70
C LEU A 46 -0.46 12.44 -11.71
N ARG A 47 0.34 12.49 -12.77
CA ARG A 47 1.38 13.51 -12.94
C ARG A 47 0.78 14.92 -13.02
N GLN A 48 -0.25 15.09 -13.84
CA GLN A 48 -0.94 16.38 -14.00
C GLN A 48 -1.56 16.86 -12.69
N MET A 49 -1.96 15.94 -11.81
CA MET A 49 -2.56 16.25 -10.52
C MET A 49 -1.54 16.49 -9.41
N GLY A 50 -0.25 16.33 -9.69
CA GLY A 50 0.79 16.44 -8.68
C GLY A 50 0.84 15.27 -7.71
N ALA A 51 0.35 14.10 -8.12
CA ALA A 51 0.34 12.89 -7.31
C ALA A 51 1.55 11.98 -7.59
N GLU A 52 2.60 12.52 -8.18
CA GLU A 52 3.87 11.81 -8.40
C GLU A 52 4.62 11.55 -7.09
N GLY A 53 5.50 10.56 -7.13
CA GLY A 53 6.43 10.28 -6.03
C GLY A 53 5.85 9.40 -4.93
N LYS A 54 4.60 8.99 -5.06
CA LYS A 54 3.99 8.06 -4.10
C LYS A 54 4.30 6.61 -4.46
N PRO A 55 4.38 5.72 -3.46
CA PRO A 55 4.48 4.29 -3.75
C PRO A 55 3.29 3.82 -4.58
N VAL A 56 3.56 3.03 -5.63
CA VAL A 56 2.54 2.48 -6.51
C VAL A 56 2.63 0.96 -6.51
N ILE A 57 1.49 0.31 -6.31
CA ILE A 57 1.33 -1.13 -6.50
C ILE A 57 0.42 -1.32 -7.70
N THR A 58 0.92 -1.94 -8.77
CA THR A 58 0.12 -2.26 -9.95
C THR A 58 -0.36 -3.70 -9.87
N LEU A 59 -1.68 -3.86 -9.89
CA LEU A 59 -2.33 -5.15 -9.90
C LEU A 59 -2.78 -5.46 -11.33
N PHE A 60 -2.14 -6.46 -11.94
CA PHE A 60 -2.57 -6.99 -13.22
C PHE A 60 -3.70 -7.98 -12.98
N ASN A 61 -4.91 -7.45 -12.93
CA ASN A 61 -6.11 -8.15 -12.49
C ASN A 61 -6.82 -8.87 -13.63
N LYS A 62 -7.74 -9.75 -13.26
CA LYS A 62 -8.51 -10.62 -14.16
C LYS A 62 -7.67 -11.70 -14.83
N GLN A 63 -6.68 -12.22 -14.11
CA GLN A 63 -5.85 -13.34 -14.58
C GLN A 63 -6.67 -14.56 -14.96
N ASP A 64 -7.84 -14.75 -14.33
CA ASP A 64 -8.78 -15.83 -14.63
C ASP A 64 -9.35 -15.77 -16.05
N ARG A 65 -9.23 -14.62 -16.74
CA ARG A 65 -9.68 -14.45 -18.13
C ARG A 65 -8.62 -14.80 -19.17
N LEU A 66 -7.37 -15.00 -18.76
CA LEU A 66 -6.30 -15.34 -19.67
C LEU A 66 -6.32 -16.85 -19.97
N GLU A 67 -6.22 -17.19 -21.26
CA GLU A 67 -6.11 -18.59 -21.70
C GLU A 67 -4.74 -19.19 -21.40
N LYS A 68 -3.71 -18.34 -21.39
CA LYS A 68 -2.33 -18.70 -21.11
C LYS A 68 -1.77 -17.81 -20.02
N GLU A 69 -0.88 -18.36 -19.22
CA GLU A 69 -0.16 -17.59 -18.22
C GLU A 69 0.72 -16.54 -18.91
N GLU A 70 0.50 -15.27 -18.59
CA GLU A 70 1.28 -14.15 -19.09
C GLU A 70 1.90 -13.40 -17.94
N SER A 71 3.16 -13.01 -18.10
CA SER A 71 3.85 -12.19 -17.10
C SER A 71 3.79 -10.72 -17.52
N HIS A 72 3.33 -9.88 -16.60
CA HIS A 72 3.26 -8.44 -16.81
C HIS A 72 4.08 -7.72 -15.75
N LYS A 73 4.74 -6.65 -16.16
CA LYS A 73 5.51 -5.83 -15.24
C LYS A 73 5.30 -4.35 -15.55
N ASP A 74 5.05 -3.57 -14.52
CA ASP A 74 4.98 -2.12 -14.58
C ASP A 74 6.26 -1.54 -14.00
N PHE A 75 7.12 -0.98 -14.87
CA PHE A 75 8.41 -0.44 -14.47
C PHE A 75 8.30 0.88 -13.72
N GLN A 76 7.16 1.53 -13.74
CA GLN A 76 6.92 2.76 -12.98
C GLN A 76 6.39 2.48 -11.57
N ALA A 77 5.96 1.25 -11.30
CA ALA A 77 5.45 0.85 -10.00
C ALA A 77 6.54 0.23 -9.12
N ASP A 78 6.35 0.31 -7.81
CA ASP A 78 7.20 -0.38 -6.83
C ASP A 78 6.95 -1.89 -6.85
N TYR A 79 5.71 -2.29 -7.13
CA TYR A 79 5.30 -3.70 -7.19
C TYR A 79 4.38 -3.94 -8.38
N SER A 80 4.59 -5.08 -9.04
CA SER A 80 3.70 -5.59 -10.09
C SER A 80 3.21 -6.97 -9.64
N ILE A 81 1.90 -7.12 -9.44
CA ILE A 81 1.31 -8.33 -8.89
C ILE A 81 0.21 -8.84 -9.82
N ALA A 82 0.30 -10.11 -10.20
CA ALA A 82 -0.76 -10.78 -10.94
C ALA A 82 -1.90 -11.15 -9.98
N THR A 83 -3.11 -10.69 -10.27
CA THR A 83 -4.26 -10.89 -9.39
C THR A 83 -5.50 -11.37 -10.14
N SER A 84 -6.40 -11.97 -9.39
CA SER A 84 -7.78 -12.19 -9.79
C SER A 84 -8.65 -11.93 -8.56
N ALA A 85 -9.36 -10.82 -8.56
CA ALA A 85 -10.28 -10.50 -7.47
C ALA A 85 -11.39 -11.54 -7.37
N LYS A 86 -11.75 -12.15 -8.49
CA LYS A 86 -12.78 -13.20 -8.54
C LYS A 86 -12.33 -14.48 -7.81
N THR A 87 -11.07 -14.90 -7.98
CA THR A 87 -10.56 -16.15 -7.40
C THR A 87 -9.78 -15.96 -6.10
N GLY A 88 -9.38 -14.71 -5.80
CA GLY A 88 -8.51 -14.41 -4.68
C GLY A 88 -7.01 -14.53 -4.98
N GLN A 89 -6.65 -14.87 -6.22
CA GLN A 89 -5.25 -14.99 -6.62
C GLN A 89 -4.48 -13.70 -6.38
N GLY A 90 -3.32 -13.77 -5.76
CA GLY A 90 -2.40 -12.65 -5.57
C GLY A 90 -2.75 -11.70 -4.43
N LEU A 91 -3.87 -11.90 -3.72
CA LEU A 91 -4.25 -11.01 -2.62
C LEU A 91 -3.31 -11.11 -1.43
N ASP A 92 -2.72 -12.27 -1.19
CA ASP A 92 -1.66 -12.47 -0.20
C ASP A 92 -0.41 -11.66 -0.52
N LYS A 93 -0.03 -11.59 -1.79
CA LYS A 93 1.11 -10.78 -2.27
C LYS A 93 0.82 -9.28 -2.15
N LEU A 94 -0.41 -8.86 -2.42
CA LEU A 94 -0.84 -7.48 -2.22
C LEU A 94 -0.71 -7.08 -0.76
N LYS A 95 -1.19 -7.92 0.15
CA LYS A 95 -1.09 -7.68 1.58
C LYS A 95 0.36 -7.55 2.03
N ALA A 96 1.24 -8.45 1.56
CA ALA A 96 2.67 -8.39 1.86
C ALA A 96 3.32 -7.12 1.35
N ALA A 97 2.98 -6.67 0.13
CA ALA A 97 3.51 -5.44 -0.46
C ALA A 97 3.07 -4.21 0.33
N LEU A 98 1.80 -4.15 0.73
CA LEU A 98 1.28 -3.06 1.56
C LEU A 98 2.02 -2.97 2.89
N LEU A 99 2.22 -4.09 3.56
CA LEU A 99 2.95 -4.15 4.83
C LEU A 99 4.40 -3.68 4.65
N GLU A 100 5.06 -4.08 3.59
CA GLU A 100 6.43 -3.68 3.31
C GLU A 100 6.55 -2.17 3.10
N ILE A 101 5.63 -1.57 2.33
CA ILE A 101 5.61 -0.12 2.11
C ILE A 101 5.35 0.63 3.43
N ILE A 102 4.37 0.20 4.20
CA ILE A 102 4.01 0.82 5.48
C ILE A 102 5.20 0.77 6.45
N ARG A 103 5.97 -0.30 6.42
CA ARG A 103 7.11 -0.50 7.33
C ARG A 103 8.39 0.22 6.91
N ARG A 104 8.49 0.72 5.67
CA ARG A 104 9.70 1.43 5.18
C ARG A 104 10.12 2.58 6.08
N ASP A 105 9.15 3.33 6.59
CA ASP A 105 9.38 4.51 7.42
C ASP A 105 9.19 4.23 8.91
N GLN A 106 9.09 2.95 9.29
CA GLN A 106 8.90 2.55 10.67
C GLN A 106 10.17 1.89 11.22
N ILE A 107 10.34 2.03 12.52
CA ILE A 107 11.50 1.50 13.26
C ILE A 107 11.05 0.27 14.05
N TYR A 108 11.76 -0.84 13.88
CA TYR A 108 11.54 -2.03 14.67
C TYR A 108 12.16 -1.86 16.05
N VAL A 109 11.40 -2.15 17.09
CA VAL A 109 11.85 -2.07 18.48
C VAL A 109 11.52 -3.35 19.25
N GLU A 110 12.44 -3.71 20.14
CA GLU A 110 12.21 -4.70 21.19
C GLU A 110 12.48 -4.00 22.51
N ARG A 111 11.51 -4.00 23.41
CA ARG A 111 11.60 -3.31 24.71
C ARG A 111 11.00 -4.16 25.81
N LEU A 112 11.64 -4.09 26.96
CA LEU A 112 11.08 -4.59 28.21
C LEU A 112 10.71 -3.39 29.08
N TYR A 113 9.42 -3.16 29.26
CA TYR A 113 8.92 -2.05 30.06
C TYR A 113 8.49 -2.53 31.46
N PRO A 114 8.90 -1.83 32.52
CA PRO A 114 8.30 -2.05 33.84
C PRO A 114 6.78 -1.86 33.74
N PHE A 115 6.05 -2.54 34.64
CA PHE A 115 4.58 -2.43 34.64
C PHE A 115 4.08 -0.98 34.82
N ALA A 116 4.87 -0.14 35.49
CA ALA A 116 4.56 1.28 35.67
C ALA A 116 4.55 2.07 34.34
N ASP A 117 5.25 1.57 33.31
CA ASP A 117 5.38 2.25 32.01
C ASP A 117 4.39 1.72 30.95
N ALA A 118 3.30 1.10 31.39
CA ALA A 118 2.28 0.56 30.47
C ALA A 118 1.70 1.61 29.51
N GLY A 119 1.79 2.89 29.85
CA GLY A 119 1.37 3.98 28.95
C GLY A 119 2.17 4.04 27.66
N LYS A 120 3.45 3.65 27.67
CA LYS A 120 4.29 3.58 26.47
C LYS A 120 3.80 2.48 25.53
N ILE A 121 3.38 1.35 26.08
CA ILE A 121 2.82 0.24 25.31
C ILE A 121 1.49 0.66 24.66
N GLN A 122 0.67 1.41 25.37
CA GLN A 122 -0.58 1.93 24.82
C GLN A 122 -0.32 2.90 23.67
N MET A 123 0.71 3.74 23.77
CA MET A 123 1.12 4.64 22.68
C MET A 123 1.59 3.83 21.45
N ILE A 124 2.37 2.77 21.66
CA ILE A 124 2.80 1.87 20.60
C ILE A 124 1.59 1.21 19.94
N ARG A 125 0.63 0.74 20.73
CA ARG A 125 -0.57 0.07 20.24
C ARG A 125 -1.45 1.01 19.40
N SER A 126 -1.54 2.27 19.79
CA SER A 126 -2.39 3.26 19.10
C SER A 126 -1.73 3.88 17.86
N LYS A 127 -0.41 4.07 17.84
CA LYS A 127 0.31 4.80 16.80
C LYS A 127 1.27 3.95 15.97
N GLY A 128 1.61 2.78 16.45
CA GLY A 128 2.47 1.82 15.76
C GLY A 128 1.77 0.50 15.51
N GLN A 129 2.57 -0.54 15.33
CA GLN A 129 2.09 -1.91 15.16
C GLN A 129 2.73 -2.81 16.20
N LEU A 130 1.97 -3.23 17.20
CA LEU A 130 2.41 -4.17 18.23
C LEU A 130 2.37 -5.59 17.63
N LEU A 131 3.55 -6.24 17.57
CA LEU A 131 3.68 -7.59 17.02
C LEU A 131 3.51 -8.66 18.09
N SER A 132 4.10 -8.42 19.28
CA SER A 132 3.98 -9.36 20.40
C SER A 132 4.04 -8.63 21.71
N GLU A 133 3.42 -9.22 22.73
CA GLU A 133 3.36 -8.71 24.09
C GLU A 133 3.44 -9.91 25.03
N GLU A 134 4.45 -9.93 25.89
CA GLU A 134 4.68 -11.02 26.83
C GLU A 134 4.86 -10.46 28.23
N TYR A 135 4.08 -10.99 29.16
CA TYR A 135 4.14 -10.59 30.57
C TYR A 135 5.16 -11.45 31.29
N LEU A 136 6.22 -10.80 31.78
CA LEU A 136 7.30 -11.41 32.54
C LEU A 136 7.30 -10.89 33.96
N PRO A 137 7.99 -11.57 34.90
CA PRO A 137 8.09 -11.06 36.29
C PRO A 137 8.68 -9.66 36.38
N GLU A 138 9.60 -9.30 35.47
CA GLU A 138 10.31 -8.01 35.44
C GLU A 138 9.49 -6.90 34.77
N GLY A 139 8.48 -7.25 34.00
CA GLY A 139 7.69 -6.29 33.22
C GLY A 139 7.06 -6.90 31.97
N ILE A 140 6.81 -6.06 30.98
CA ILE A 140 6.16 -6.46 29.75
C ILE A 140 7.15 -6.35 28.59
N GLN A 141 7.46 -7.48 27.97
CA GLN A 141 8.32 -7.56 26.79
C GLN A 141 7.49 -7.34 25.56
N ILE A 142 7.88 -6.35 24.72
CA ILE A 142 7.16 -6.05 23.47
C ILE A 142 8.09 -6.12 22.27
N LYS A 143 7.49 -6.46 21.12
CA LYS A 143 8.08 -6.31 19.80
C LYS A 143 7.12 -5.51 18.96
N ALA A 144 7.61 -4.48 18.28
CA ALA A 144 6.72 -3.56 17.55
C ALA A 144 7.45 -2.82 16.43
N TYR A 145 6.66 -2.31 15.48
CA TYR A 145 7.11 -1.28 14.56
C TYR A 145 6.47 0.05 14.96
N VAL A 146 7.26 1.11 15.02
CA VAL A 146 6.78 2.43 15.42
C VAL A 146 7.26 3.51 14.46
N PRO A 147 6.45 4.58 14.26
CA PRO A 147 6.90 5.77 13.53
C PRO A 147 8.06 6.46 14.28
N GLN A 148 8.82 7.25 13.53
CA GLN A 148 10.02 7.92 14.07
C GLN A 148 9.70 8.87 15.22
N ASP A 149 8.58 9.58 15.16
CA ASP A 149 8.13 10.47 16.24
C ASP A 149 7.76 9.74 17.53
N VAL A 150 7.23 8.52 17.40
CA VAL A 150 6.94 7.66 18.57
C VAL A 150 8.23 7.08 19.14
N TYR A 151 9.15 6.68 18.27
CA TYR A 151 10.44 6.12 18.70
C TYR A 151 11.19 7.03 19.67
N GLY A 152 11.19 8.33 19.41
CA GLY A 152 11.83 9.31 20.26
C GLY A 152 11.20 9.46 21.65
N LYS A 153 10.01 8.91 21.86
CA LYS A 153 9.27 9.00 23.13
C LYS A 153 9.30 7.71 23.95
N LEU A 154 9.93 6.66 23.45
CA LEU A 154 9.96 5.34 24.10
C LEU A 154 11.05 5.19 25.16
#